data_b33f4ec348451046a151eaf3977698d1
#
_entry.id   b33f4ec348451046a151eaf3977698d1
#
_cell.length_a   1.000
_cell.length_b   1.000
_cell.length_c   1.000
_cell.angle_alpha   90.00
_cell.angle_beta   90.00
_cell.angle_gamma   90.00
#
_symmetry.space_group_name_H-M   'P 1'
#
loop_
_entity.id
_entity.type
_entity.pdbx_description
1 polymer ?
#
loop_
_entity_poly.entity_id
_entity_poly.type
_entity_poly.pdbx_seq_one_letter_code
_entity_poly.pdbx_strand_id
1 'polypeptide(L)'
;MPELIMDFKFDRKYVVMVGGGSEAYKKALTFLDAGSKVLVVSRNFSAGFKELEKAKKICLVRTEIKDGEEFVKKLDPKPDLLAVATSDHQLNAALAKRAKALGFMVYVADNPDISDFILPAVAKIGDVRIAVSTEGKSPAMAKKLRQRIEDLITQEDLLQIKLQERMRSVLKERVGDQKLRRKVLYKIMEDEKVKFFLISGKFNEAEKTALKIMESIESEERMQGENLRETRR
;
A
#
# COMPACT_ATOMS: atom_id res chain seq x y z
N MET A 1 18.96 9.29 9.76
CA MET A 1 17.94 9.36 10.84
C MET A 1 17.17 8.03 10.84
N PRO A 2 16.68 7.54 11.99
CA PRO A 2 15.86 6.33 11.99
C PRO A 2 14.59 6.55 11.16
N GLU A 3 14.25 5.59 10.30
CA GLU A 3 13.10 5.64 9.39
C GLU A 3 12.04 4.62 9.82
N LEU A 4 10.76 4.96 9.61
CA LEU A 4 9.62 4.08 9.87
C LEU A 4 8.95 3.72 8.55
N ILE A 5 8.73 2.42 8.32
CA ILE A 5 7.91 1.97 7.19
C ILE A 5 6.44 2.06 7.56
N MET A 6 5.67 2.79 6.78
CA MET A 6 4.23 2.98 6.97
C MET A 6 3.47 2.71 5.68
N ASP A 7 2.24 2.19 5.82
CA ASP A 7 1.27 2.11 4.73
C ASP A 7 0.43 3.39 4.71
N PHE A 8 0.69 4.26 3.75
CA PHE A 8 0.05 5.57 3.63
C PHE A 8 -1.09 5.54 2.61
N LYS A 9 -2.27 6.00 3.02
CA LYS A 9 -3.45 6.04 2.15
C LYS A 9 -3.42 7.26 1.25
N PHE A 10 -3.22 7.03 -0.05
CA PHE A 10 -3.18 8.06 -1.08
C PHE A 10 -4.48 8.18 -1.90
N ASP A 11 -5.53 7.42 -1.55
CA ASP A 11 -6.80 7.50 -2.27
C ASP A 11 -7.33 8.93 -2.30
N ARG A 12 -7.64 9.42 -3.51
CA ARG A 12 -8.11 10.79 -3.81
C ARG A 12 -7.16 11.93 -3.43
N LYS A 13 -5.94 11.65 -2.98
CA LYS A 13 -4.93 12.68 -2.72
C LYS A 13 -4.53 13.38 -4.02
N TYR A 14 -4.32 14.69 -3.95
CA TYR A 14 -3.88 15.49 -5.07
C TYR A 14 -2.35 15.59 -5.08
N VAL A 15 -1.74 15.06 -6.13
CA VAL A 15 -0.30 15.03 -6.32
C VAL A 15 0.08 15.91 -7.50
N VAL A 16 0.96 16.87 -7.29
CA VAL A 16 1.62 17.60 -8.37
C VAL A 16 3.01 17.02 -8.57
N MET A 17 3.25 16.46 -9.76
CA MET A 17 4.53 15.93 -10.20
C MET A 17 5.25 16.95 -11.08
N VAL A 18 6.43 17.40 -10.69
CA VAL A 18 7.31 18.24 -11.52
C VAL A 18 8.39 17.38 -12.15
N GLY A 19 8.35 17.29 -13.49
CA GLY A 19 9.22 16.45 -14.29
C GLY A 19 8.45 15.54 -15.24
N GLY A 20 8.95 15.36 -16.46
CA GLY A 20 8.27 14.61 -17.53
C GLY A 20 9.08 13.43 -18.08
N GLY A 21 10.23 13.13 -17.49
CA GLY A 21 11.12 12.04 -17.87
C GLY A 21 10.68 10.66 -17.39
N SER A 22 11.51 9.65 -17.67
CA SER A 22 11.22 8.25 -17.32
C SER A 22 11.14 8.00 -15.80
N GLU A 23 11.97 8.69 -14.99
CA GLU A 23 11.92 8.56 -13.53
C GLU A 23 10.64 9.18 -12.97
N ALA A 24 10.28 10.40 -13.40
CA ALA A 24 9.01 11.02 -13.05
C ALA A 24 7.82 10.12 -13.40
N TYR A 25 7.86 9.48 -14.58
CA TYR A 25 6.82 8.54 -15.02
C TYR A 25 6.66 7.35 -14.08
N LYS A 26 7.76 6.69 -13.69
CA LYS A 26 7.71 5.57 -12.74
C LYS A 26 7.12 5.98 -11.39
N LYS A 27 7.48 7.17 -10.89
CA LYS A 27 6.96 7.68 -9.63
C LYS A 27 5.49 8.08 -9.73
N ALA A 28 5.09 8.70 -10.84
CA ALA A 28 3.69 9.04 -11.09
C ALA A 28 2.79 7.79 -11.12
N LEU A 29 3.26 6.68 -11.73
CA LEU A 29 2.54 5.40 -11.70
C LEU A 29 2.32 4.90 -10.26
N THR A 30 3.31 5.04 -9.37
CA THR A 30 3.17 4.64 -7.96
C THR A 30 2.03 5.39 -7.27
N PHE A 31 1.91 6.69 -7.50
CA PHE A 31 0.83 7.50 -6.92
C PHE A 31 -0.53 7.22 -7.57
N LEU A 32 -0.56 7.01 -8.89
CA LEU A 32 -1.78 6.61 -9.59
C LEU A 32 -2.32 5.27 -9.11
N ASP A 33 -1.44 4.27 -8.94
CA ASP A 33 -1.80 2.94 -8.42
C ASP A 33 -2.32 3.00 -6.98
N ALA A 34 -1.92 4.04 -6.23
CA ALA A 34 -2.42 4.32 -4.88
C ALA A 34 -3.75 5.12 -4.87
N GLY A 35 -4.34 5.41 -6.05
CA GLY A 35 -5.64 6.09 -6.18
C GLY A 35 -5.57 7.62 -6.19
N SER A 36 -4.38 8.22 -6.34
CA SER A 36 -4.20 9.67 -6.35
C SER A 36 -4.65 10.30 -7.66
N LYS A 37 -5.05 11.58 -7.58
CA LYS A 37 -5.18 12.46 -8.74
C LYS A 37 -3.82 13.08 -9.03
N VAL A 38 -3.26 12.84 -10.22
CA VAL A 38 -1.91 13.30 -10.55
C VAL A 38 -1.96 14.36 -11.66
N LEU A 39 -1.41 15.54 -11.36
CA LEU A 39 -1.07 16.57 -12.32
C LEU A 39 0.44 16.53 -12.58
N VAL A 40 0.85 16.48 -13.84
CA VAL A 40 2.27 16.47 -14.20
C VAL A 40 2.64 17.76 -14.93
N VAL A 41 3.67 18.43 -14.44
CA VAL A 41 4.15 19.71 -14.99
C VAL A 41 5.55 19.52 -15.53
N SER A 42 5.77 19.80 -16.82
CA SER A 42 7.08 19.70 -17.46
C SER A 42 7.13 20.42 -18.80
N ARG A 43 8.33 20.72 -19.29
CA ARG A 43 8.55 21.20 -20.68
C ARG A 43 8.25 20.11 -21.71
N ASN A 44 8.65 18.86 -21.41
CA ASN A 44 8.52 17.71 -22.30
C ASN A 44 8.05 16.49 -21.51
N PHE A 45 7.34 15.59 -22.18
CA PHE A 45 6.80 14.38 -21.59
C PHE A 45 7.25 13.14 -22.35
N SER A 46 7.61 12.09 -21.63
CA SER A 46 7.85 10.75 -22.19
C SER A 46 6.59 10.18 -22.84
N ALA A 47 6.75 9.17 -23.71
CA ALA A 47 5.63 8.52 -24.39
C ALA A 47 4.57 7.99 -23.40
N GLY A 48 5.00 7.38 -22.29
CA GLY A 48 4.10 6.83 -21.29
C GLY A 48 3.19 7.88 -20.66
N PHE A 49 3.66 9.10 -20.41
CA PHE A 49 2.79 10.19 -19.93
C PHE A 49 1.70 10.57 -20.93
N LYS A 50 2.07 10.62 -22.24
CA LYS A 50 1.10 10.94 -23.30
C LYS A 50 0.01 9.86 -23.41
N GLU A 51 0.35 8.59 -23.18
CA GLU A 51 -0.60 7.49 -23.16
C GLU A 51 -1.55 7.59 -21.96
N LEU A 52 -1.03 7.90 -20.77
CA LEU A 52 -1.85 8.13 -19.57
C LEU A 52 -2.80 9.30 -19.74
N GLU A 53 -2.36 10.39 -20.37
CA GLU A 53 -3.22 11.55 -20.67
C GLU A 53 -4.34 11.17 -21.65
N LYS A 54 -4.02 10.48 -22.76
CA LYS A 54 -5.03 9.95 -23.70
C LYS A 54 -6.05 9.05 -23.01
N ALA A 55 -5.60 8.25 -22.05
CA ALA A 55 -6.46 7.40 -21.23
C ALA A 55 -7.20 8.16 -20.11
N LYS A 56 -7.08 9.50 -20.04
CA LYS A 56 -7.68 10.38 -19.02
C LYS A 56 -7.32 10.01 -17.57
N LYS A 57 -6.15 9.38 -17.36
CA LYS A 57 -5.67 8.97 -16.03
C LYS A 57 -4.92 10.07 -15.30
N ILE A 58 -4.37 11.04 -16.04
CA ILE A 58 -3.60 12.18 -15.52
C ILE A 58 -3.91 13.45 -16.32
N CYS A 59 -3.52 14.59 -15.75
CA CYS A 59 -3.47 15.88 -16.46
C CYS A 59 -2.02 16.27 -16.72
N LEU A 60 -1.70 16.75 -17.92
CA LEU A 60 -0.38 17.26 -18.28
C LEU A 60 -0.44 18.79 -18.47
N VAL A 61 0.48 19.49 -17.83
CA VAL A 61 0.69 20.93 -18.06
C VAL A 61 2.07 21.14 -18.64
N ARG A 62 2.09 21.56 -19.90
CA ARG A 62 3.33 21.87 -20.61
C ARG A 62 3.78 23.29 -20.31
N THR A 63 4.77 23.42 -19.45
CA THR A 63 5.36 24.72 -19.12
C THR A 63 6.79 24.56 -18.64
N GLU A 64 7.55 25.66 -18.71
CA GLU A 64 8.87 25.79 -18.10
C GLU A 64 8.75 26.49 -16.76
N ILE A 65 9.29 25.87 -15.71
CA ILE A 65 9.35 26.48 -14.39
C ILE A 65 10.70 27.20 -14.29
N LYS A 66 10.68 28.53 -14.37
CA LYS A 66 11.88 29.36 -14.23
C LYS A 66 12.18 29.70 -12.76
N ASP A 67 11.15 29.86 -11.97
CA ASP A 67 11.21 30.15 -10.54
C ASP A 67 10.38 29.12 -9.78
N GLY A 68 11.06 28.24 -9.04
CA GLY A 68 10.41 27.17 -8.27
C GLY A 68 9.59 27.70 -7.09
N GLU A 69 10.03 28.78 -6.42
CA GLU A 69 9.32 29.36 -5.31
C GLU A 69 8.01 30.01 -5.75
N GLU A 70 8.06 30.76 -6.83
CA GLU A 70 6.90 31.43 -7.41
C GLU A 70 5.90 30.42 -7.98
N PHE A 71 6.39 29.36 -8.62
CA PHE A 71 5.55 28.28 -9.12
C PHE A 71 4.74 27.63 -7.99
N VAL A 72 5.40 27.26 -6.87
CA VAL A 72 4.74 26.58 -5.76
C VAL A 72 3.71 27.49 -5.07
N LYS A 73 3.97 28.80 -4.98
CA LYS A 73 3.00 29.78 -4.44
C LYS A 73 1.70 29.86 -5.23
N LYS A 74 1.78 29.66 -6.56
CA LYS A 74 0.65 29.74 -7.50
C LYS A 74 -0.14 28.45 -7.64
N LEU A 75 0.25 27.37 -6.97
CA LEU A 75 -0.50 26.12 -7.04
C LEU A 75 -1.87 26.25 -6.37
N ASP A 76 -2.93 26.15 -7.19
CA ASP A 76 -4.31 26.16 -6.75
C ASP A 76 -5.11 25.11 -7.55
N PRO A 77 -5.75 24.13 -6.92
CA PRO A 77 -5.73 23.87 -5.47
C PRO A 77 -4.36 23.45 -4.96
N LYS A 78 -4.12 23.67 -3.68
CA LYS A 78 -2.89 23.22 -3.00
C LYS A 78 -2.78 21.69 -3.04
N PRO A 79 -1.63 21.13 -3.44
CA PRO A 79 -1.46 19.69 -3.46
C PRO A 79 -1.27 19.11 -2.05
N ASP A 80 -1.70 17.86 -1.85
CA ASP A 80 -1.32 17.06 -0.68
C ASP A 80 0.17 16.68 -0.74
N LEU A 81 0.70 16.46 -1.96
CA LEU A 81 2.09 16.09 -2.20
C LEU A 81 2.64 16.84 -3.41
N LEU A 82 3.80 17.45 -3.27
CA LEU A 82 4.65 17.86 -4.36
C LEU A 82 5.75 16.83 -4.59
N ALA A 83 5.71 16.15 -5.72
CA ALA A 83 6.73 15.20 -6.14
C ALA A 83 7.61 15.84 -7.22
N VAL A 84 8.92 15.79 -7.03
CA VAL A 84 9.90 16.47 -7.90
C VAL A 84 10.88 15.46 -8.46
N ALA A 85 11.01 15.43 -9.80
CA ALA A 85 11.88 14.48 -10.49
C ALA A 85 12.39 15.13 -11.81
N THR A 86 13.04 16.29 -11.71
CA THR A 86 13.71 16.95 -12.84
C THR A 86 15.22 16.68 -12.81
N SER A 87 15.92 17.02 -13.90
CA SER A 87 17.38 16.97 -13.96
C SER A 87 18.05 18.22 -13.37
N ASP A 88 17.28 19.22 -12.99
CA ASP A 88 17.78 20.46 -12.40
C ASP A 88 17.70 20.40 -10.88
N HIS A 89 18.83 20.09 -10.25
CA HIS A 89 18.92 19.95 -8.79
C HIS A 89 18.64 21.24 -8.03
N GLN A 90 18.98 22.41 -8.61
CA GLN A 90 18.73 23.71 -7.97
C GLN A 90 17.23 24.01 -7.96
N LEU A 91 16.56 23.79 -9.09
CA LEU A 91 15.10 23.89 -9.19
C LEU A 91 14.42 22.91 -8.23
N ASN A 92 14.87 21.65 -8.18
CA ASN A 92 14.32 20.64 -7.27
C ASN A 92 14.39 21.11 -5.80
N ALA A 93 15.53 21.66 -5.39
CA ALA A 93 15.72 22.17 -4.02
C ALA A 93 14.84 23.41 -3.72
N ALA A 94 14.72 24.34 -4.66
CA ALA A 94 13.86 25.53 -4.51
C ALA A 94 12.38 25.14 -4.38
N LEU A 95 11.89 24.22 -5.23
CA LEU A 95 10.54 23.65 -5.19
C LEU A 95 10.26 22.99 -3.83
N ALA A 96 11.18 22.12 -3.38
CA ALA A 96 11.05 21.40 -2.13
C ALA A 96 11.01 22.34 -0.91
N LYS A 97 11.95 23.28 -0.85
CA LYS A 97 12.04 24.27 0.24
C LYS A 97 10.74 25.07 0.37
N ARG A 98 10.22 25.55 -0.76
CA ARG A 98 9.00 26.36 -0.75
C ARG A 98 7.76 25.54 -0.42
N ALA A 99 7.65 24.34 -0.93
CA ALA A 99 6.54 23.42 -0.65
C ALA A 99 6.46 23.08 0.85
N LYS A 100 7.60 22.75 1.47
CA LYS A 100 7.69 22.52 2.92
C LYS A 100 7.27 23.74 3.73
N ALA A 101 7.70 24.92 3.34
CA ALA A 101 7.32 26.17 4.00
C ALA A 101 5.80 26.46 3.92
N LEU A 102 5.12 25.89 2.93
CA LEU A 102 3.66 25.98 2.79
C LEU A 102 2.91 24.78 3.39
N GLY A 103 3.62 23.85 4.02
CA GLY A 103 3.04 22.67 4.67
C GLY A 103 2.67 21.54 3.72
N PHE A 104 3.19 21.52 2.48
CA PHE A 104 2.99 20.40 1.57
C PHE A 104 3.94 19.26 1.94
N MET A 105 3.47 18.02 1.79
CA MET A 105 4.37 16.87 1.78
C MET A 105 5.24 16.91 0.52
N VAL A 106 6.50 16.56 0.64
CA VAL A 106 7.48 16.67 -0.45
C VAL A 106 8.20 15.35 -0.68
N TYR A 107 8.27 14.96 -1.95
CA TYR A 107 9.13 13.88 -2.43
C TYR A 107 10.07 14.40 -3.52
N VAL A 108 11.38 14.20 -3.37
CA VAL A 108 12.40 14.58 -4.34
C VAL A 108 13.16 13.33 -4.77
N ALA A 109 13.06 12.97 -6.05
CA ALA A 109 13.51 11.67 -6.53
C ALA A 109 15.03 11.44 -6.43
N ASP A 110 15.81 12.52 -6.56
CA ASP A 110 17.27 12.51 -6.56
C ASP A 110 17.91 12.96 -5.24
N ASN A 111 17.09 13.39 -4.27
CA ASN A 111 17.60 13.86 -3.00
C ASN A 111 16.70 13.44 -1.82
N PRO A 112 16.97 12.26 -1.21
CA PRO A 112 16.22 11.79 -0.06
C PRO A 112 16.32 12.71 1.17
N ASP A 113 17.42 13.45 1.35
CA ASP A 113 17.65 14.28 2.54
C ASP A 113 16.68 15.46 2.65
N ILE A 114 16.21 15.96 1.50
CA ILE A 114 15.20 17.03 1.44
C ILE A 114 13.79 16.51 1.20
N SER A 115 13.59 15.20 1.10
CA SER A 115 12.28 14.57 1.03
C SER A 115 11.68 14.39 2.43
N ASP A 116 10.35 14.30 2.53
CA ASP A 116 9.68 13.95 3.79
C ASP A 116 9.57 12.44 3.96
N PHE A 117 9.73 11.69 2.87
CA PHE A 117 9.74 10.22 2.86
C PHE A 117 10.51 9.70 1.65
N ILE A 118 10.86 8.42 1.71
CA ILE A 118 11.42 7.67 0.58
C ILE A 118 10.42 6.62 0.10
N LEU A 119 10.50 6.27 -1.18
CA LEU A 119 9.72 5.16 -1.74
C LEU A 119 10.57 3.89 -1.72
N PRO A 120 10.24 2.91 -0.85
CA PRO A 120 10.99 1.65 -0.77
C PRO A 120 10.78 0.78 -2.02
N ALA A 121 11.53 -0.30 -2.14
CA ALA A 121 11.25 -1.34 -3.12
C ALA A 121 10.02 -2.15 -2.67
N VAL A 122 8.92 -2.08 -3.43
CA VAL A 122 7.66 -2.75 -3.09
C VAL A 122 7.39 -3.93 -4.01
N ALA A 123 7.10 -5.10 -3.42
CA ALA A 123 6.45 -6.24 -4.07
C ALA A 123 4.93 -6.12 -3.89
N LYS A 124 4.17 -6.43 -4.94
CA LYS A 124 2.71 -6.49 -4.92
C LYS A 124 2.26 -7.81 -5.51
N ILE A 125 1.82 -8.73 -4.67
CA ILE A 125 1.39 -10.08 -5.04
C ILE A 125 -0.05 -10.25 -4.56
N GLY A 126 -1.02 -10.12 -5.47
CA GLY A 126 -2.43 -10.07 -5.09
C GLY A 126 -2.68 -8.95 -4.06
N ASP A 127 -3.20 -9.32 -2.90
CA ASP A 127 -3.50 -8.40 -1.79
C ASP A 127 -2.31 -8.21 -0.83
N VAL A 128 -1.19 -8.91 -1.06
CA VAL A 128 0.02 -8.77 -0.24
C VAL A 128 0.90 -7.65 -0.78
N ARG A 129 1.36 -6.78 0.11
CA ARG A 129 2.37 -5.76 -0.19
C ARG A 129 3.54 -5.90 0.77
N ILE A 130 4.74 -5.93 0.23
CA ILE A 130 5.97 -6.08 1.01
C ILE A 130 6.91 -4.96 0.61
N ALA A 131 7.25 -4.10 1.57
CA ALA A 131 8.19 -3.01 1.37
C ALA A 131 9.58 -3.41 1.91
N VAL A 132 10.61 -3.20 1.11
CA VAL A 132 12.00 -3.44 1.49
C VAL A 132 12.76 -2.13 1.41
N SER A 133 13.24 -1.64 2.55
CA SER A 133 14.12 -0.47 2.66
C SER A 133 15.50 -0.93 3.12
N THR A 134 16.53 -0.24 2.64
CA THR A 134 17.91 -0.36 3.11
C THR A 134 18.42 0.99 3.63
N GLU A 135 17.52 1.88 4.04
CA GLU A 135 17.83 3.25 4.50
C GLU A 135 18.74 3.99 3.50
N GLY A 136 18.46 3.82 2.19
CA GLY A 136 19.28 4.43 1.13
C GLY A 136 20.62 3.75 0.88
N LYS A 137 21.07 2.79 1.73
CA LYS A 137 22.41 2.18 1.63
C LYS A 137 22.63 1.35 0.37
N SER A 138 21.60 0.65 -0.12
CA SER A 138 21.73 -0.14 -1.35
C SER A 138 20.39 -0.38 -2.05
N PRO A 139 19.98 0.51 -2.96
CA PRO A 139 18.77 0.31 -3.77
C PRO A 139 18.76 -0.98 -4.58
N ALA A 140 19.94 -1.41 -5.05
CA ALA A 140 20.10 -2.67 -5.79
C ALA A 140 19.80 -3.89 -4.92
N MET A 141 20.29 -3.89 -3.67
CA MET A 141 20.00 -4.97 -2.72
C MET A 141 18.54 -4.96 -2.27
N ALA A 142 17.96 -3.79 -2.03
CA ALA A 142 16.53 -3.68 -1.73
C ALA A 142 15.68 -4.32 -2.84
N LYS A 143 15.99 -4.03 -4.11
CA LYS A 143 15.33 -4.65 -5.27
C LYS A 143 15.52 -6.17 -5.31
N LYS A 144 16.75 -6.66 -5.08
CA LYS A 144 17.05 -8.10 -5.09
C LYS A 144 16.34 -8.85 -3.96
N LEU A 145 16.33 -8.27 -2.76
CA LEU A 145 15.62 -8.84 -1.61
C LEU A 145 14.12 -8.87 -1.86
N ARG A 146 13.56 -7.78 -2.40
CA ARG A 146 12.15 -7.73 -2.80
C ARG A 146 11.79 -8.89 -3.75
N GLN A 147 12.58 -9.12 -4.80
CA GLN A 147 12.34 -10.22 -5.75
C GLN A 147 12.36 -11.58 -5.05
N ARG A 148 13.35 -11.85 -4.19
CA ARG A 148 13.41 -13.10 -3.42
C ARG A 148 12.19 -13.32 -2.53
N ILE A 149 11.70 -12.27 -1.90
CA ILE A 149 10.52 -12.35 -1.02
C ILE A 149 9.25 -12.55 -1.85
N GLU A 150 9.18 -11.94 -3.03
CA GLU A 150 8.08 -12.11 -3.99
C GLU A 150 7.87 -13.58 -4.35
N ASP A 151 8.97 -14.31 -4.58
CA ASP A 151 8.97 -15.73 -4.94
C ASP A 151 8.53 -16.66 -3.77
N LEU A 152 8.54 -16.18 -2.52
CA LEU A 152 8.11 -16.94 -1.35
C LEU A 152 6.59 -16.92 -1.13
N ILE A 153 5.88 -15.93 -1.69
CA ILE A 153 4.43 -15.81 -1.52
C ILE A 153 3.73 -16.71 -2.52
N THR A 154 3.03 -17.69 -2.02
CA THR A 154 2.38 -18.74 -2.80
C THR A 154 0.92 -18.40 -3.13
N GLN A 155 0.33 -19.16 -4.06
CA GLN A 155 -1.11 -19.08 -4.33
C GLN A 155 -1.94 -19.51 -3.11
N GLU A 156 -1.43 -20.45 -2.30
CA GLU A 156 -2.06 -20.85 -1.05
C GLU A 156 -2.20 -19.67 -0.09
N ASP A 157 -1.11 -18.87 0.10
CA ASP A 157 -1.12 -17.70 0.97
C ASP A 157 -2.20 -16.70 0.55
N LEU A 158 -2.35 -16.45 -0.75
CA LEU A 158 -3.37 -15.55 -1.28
C LEU A 158 -4.79 -16.07 -1.04
N LEU A 159 -5.01 -17.37 -1.22
CA LEU A 159 -6.29 -17.99 -0.92
C LEU A 159 -6.59 -18.03 0.57
N GLN A 160 -5.56 -18.22 1.41
CA GLN A 160 -5.68 -18.16 2.87
C GLN A 160 -6.10 -16.76 3.34
N ILE A 161 -5.51 -15.69 2.78
CA ILE A 161 -5.90 -14.30 3.09
C ILE A 161 -7.38 -14.08 2.74
N LYS A 162 -7.80 -14.52 1.55
CA LYS A 162 -9.19 -14.41 1.12
C LYS A 162 -10.16 -15.18 2.03
N LEU A 163 -9.77 -16.37 2.48
CA LEU A 163 -10.55 -17.15 3.42
C LEU A 163 -10.67 -16.44 4.78
N GLN A 164 -9.55 -15.91 5.29
CA GLN A 164 -9.52 -15.17 6.54
C GLN A 164 -10.39 -13.91 6.49
N GLU A 165 -10.41 -13.17 5.39
CA GLU A 165 -11.28 -12.01 5.20
C GLU A 165 -12.75 -12.39 5.30
N ARG A 166 -13.18 -13.45 4.58
CA ARG A 166 -14.55 -13.97 4.65
C ARG A 166 -14.94 -14.42 6.04
N MET A 167 -14.10 -15.21 6.68
CA MET A 167 -14.36 -15.71 8.03
C MET A 167 -14.39 -14.57 9.07
N ARG A 168 -13.57 -13.53 8.93
CA ARG A 168 -13.63 -12.33 9.78
C ARG A 168 -14.98 -11.61 9.66
N SER A 169 -15.55 -11.54 8.47
CA SER A 169 -16.85 -10.91 8.26
C SER A 169 -17.95 -11.71 8.95
N VAL A 170 -18.00 -13.04 8.76
CA VAL A 170 -18.95 -13.93 9.42
C VAL A 170 -18.82 -13.86 10.95
N LEU A 171 -17.60 -13.91 11.47
CA LEU A 171 -17.34 -13.88 12.91
C LEU A 171 -17.73 -12.55 13.56
N LYS A 172 -17.61 -11.43 12.86
CA LYS A 172 -18.05 -10.13 13.39
C LYS A 172 -19.56 -10.08 13.66
N GLU A 173 -20.35 -10.77 12.84
CA GLU A 173 -21.81 -10.79 12.98
C GLU A 173 -22.27 -11.78 14.06
N ARG A 174 -21.52 -12.89 14.25
CA ARG A 174 -21.93 -13.99 15.14
C ARG A 174 -21.32 -13.98 16.54
N VAL A 175 -20.07 -13.52 16.64
CA VAL A 175 -19.26 -13.63 17.86
C VAL A 175 -18.89 -12.26 18.40
N GLY A 176 -19.43 -11.88 19.55
CA GLY A 176 -19.14 -10.59 20.20
C GLY A 176 -17.71 -10.49 20.76
N ASP A 177 -17.19 -11.61 21.30
CA ASP A 177 -15.87 -11.62 21.93
C ASP A 177 -14.73 -11.60 20.88
N GLN A 178 -13.87 -10.59 21.00
CA GLN A 178 -12.73 -10.41 20.09
C GLN A 178 -11.65 -11.51 20.26
N LYS A 179 -11.47 -12.00 21.50
CA LYS A 179 -10.47 -13.07 21.77
C LYS A 179 -10.90 -14.37 21.12
N LEU A 180 -12.20 -14.69 21.22
CA LEU A 180 -12.77 -15.88 20.59
C LEU A 180 -12.69 -15.79 19.06
N ARG A 181 -13.03 -14.64 18.45
CA ARG A 181 -12.84 -14.43 17.00
C ARG A 181 -11.39 -14.71 16.56
N ARG A 182 -10.43 -14.20 17.31
CA ARG A 182 -9.01 -14.44 17.04
C ARG A 182 -8.65 -15.93 17.14
N LYS A 183 -9.08 -16.61 18.20
CA LYS A 183 -8.86 -18.05 18.42
C LYS A 183 -9.35 -18.87 17.22
N VAL A 184 -10.59 -18.60 16.76
CA VAL A 184 -11.18 -19.28 15.60
C VAL A 184 -10.36 -19.06 14.34
N LEU A 185 -9.98 -17.80 14.04
CA LEU A 185 -9.20 -17.48 12.83
C LEU A 185 -7.84 -18.18 12.80
N TYR A 186 -7.13 -18.23 13.94
CA TYR A 186 -5.87 -18.98 14.01
C TYR A 186 -6.07 -20.49 13.85
N LYS A 187 -7.12 -21.05 14.46
CA LYS A 187 -7.43 -22.47 14.32
C LYS A 187 -7.73 -22.86 12.87
N ILE A 188 -8.48 -22.02 12.15
CA ILE A 188 -8.76 -22.21 10.72
C ILE A 188 -7.46 -22.14 9.91
N MET A 189 -6.56 -21.19 10.22
CA MET A 189 -5.30 -21.01 9.50
C MET A 189 -4.34 -22.19 9.69
N GLU A 190 -4.39 -22.84 10.84
CA GLU A 190 -3.51 -23.96 11.20
C GLU A 190 -4.10 -25.34 10.82
N ASP A 191 -5.37 -25.40 10.41
CA ASP A 191 -6.04 -26.68 10.11
C ASP A 191 -5.53 -27.31 8.81
N GLU A 192 -5.07 -28.55 8.91
CA GLU A 192 -4.44 -29.26 7.79
C GLU A 192 -5.41 -29.58 6.65
N LYS A 193 -6.73 -29.74 6.92
CA LYS A 193 -7.72 -29.94 5.87
C LYS A 193 -7.99 -28.65 5.12
N VAL A 194 -8.04 -27.53 5.83
CA VAL A 194 -8.18 -26.22 5.19
C VAL A 194 -6.99 -25.96 4.30
N LYS A 195 -5.76 -26.16 4.77
CA LYS A 195 -4.53 -26.02 3.96
C LYS A 195 -4.56 -26.92 2.73
N PHE A 196 -4.88 -28.19 2.90
CA PHE A 196 -4.99 -29.16 1.80
C PHE A 196 -5.96 -28.69 0.70
N PHE A 197 -7.13 -28.17 1.10
CA PHE A 197 -8.10 -27.66 0.13
C PHE A 197 -7.62 -26.40 -0.58
N LEU A 198 -6.92 -25.49 0.12
CA LEU A 198 -6.36 -24.28 -0.46
C LEU A 198 -5.25 -24.59 -1.45
N ILE A 199 -4.31 -25.49 -1.10
CA ILE A 199 -3.25 -25.98 -2.00
C ILE A 199 -3.86 -26.63 -3.25
N SER A 200 -4.96 -27.39 -3.10
CA SER A 200 -5.67 -28.03 -4.20
C SER A 200 -6.58 -27.08 -4.99
N GLY A 201 -6.61 -25.79 -4.69
CA GLY A 201 -7.48 -24.80 -5.35
C GLY A 201 -8.98 -24.95 -5.04
N LYS A 202 -9.33 -25.78 -4.04
CA LYS A 202 -10.72 -26.09 -3.65
C LYS A 202 -11.21 -25.12 -2.57
N PHE A 203 -11.32 -23.83 -2.94
CA PHE A 203 -11.66 -22.75 -1.99
C PHE A 203 -12.99 -22.98 -1.26
N ASN A 204 -14.02 -23.46 -1.97
CA ASN A 204 -15.35 -23.67 -1.37
C ASN A 204 -15.33 -24.77 -0.30
N GLU A 205 -14.53 -25.81 -0.47
CA GLU A 205 -14.34 -26.88 0.50
C GLU A 205 -13.55 -26.39 1.73
N ALA A 206 -12.54 -25.54 1.51
CA ALA A 206 -11.83 -24.86 2.58
C ALA A 206 -12.79 -23.99 3.42
N GLU A 207 -13.62 -23.20 2.76
CA GLU A 207 -14.62 -22.33 3.44
C GLU A 207 -15.64 -23.14 4.23
N LYS A 208 -16.19 -24.23 3.69
CA LYS A 208 -17.09 -25.14 4.41
C LYS A 208 -16.42 -25.74 5.65
N THR A 209 -15.15 -26.12 5.53
CA THR A 209 -14.38 -26.68 6.64
C THR A 209 -14.14 -25.61 7.71
N ALA A 210 -13.80 -24.41 7.32
CA ALA A 210 -13.60 -23.26 8.21
C ALA A 210 -14.89 -22.92 9.00
N LEU A 211 -16.06 -22.96 8.36
CA LEU A 211 -17.35 -22.76 9.03
C LEU A 211 -17.61 -23.83 10.08
N LYS A 212 -17.32 -25.11 9.79
CA LYS A 212 -17.47 -26.20 10.76
C LYS A 212 -16.56 -26.03 11.99
N ILE A 213 -15.32 -25.59 11.76
CA ILE A 213 -14.37 -25.29 12.85
C ILE A 213 -14.93 -24.17 13.74
N MET A 214 -15.46 -23.11 13.12
CA MET A 214 -16.10 -22.02 13.85
C MET A 214 -17.26 -22.51 14.71
N GLU A 215 -18.19 -23.29 14.14
CA GLU A 215 -19.37 -23.82 14.84
C GLU A 215 -18.99 -24.74 16.01
N SER A 216 -17.95 -25.57 15.85
CA SER A 216 -17.44 -26.43 16.92
C SER A 216 -16.91 -25.60 18.09
N ILE A 217 -16.11 -24.58 17.83
CA ILE A 217 -15.54 -23.72 18.88
C ILE A 217 -16.63 -22.89 19.57
N GLU A 218 -17.62 -22.37 18.83
CA GLU A 218 -18.76 -21.67 19.42
C GLU A 218 -19.57 -22.56 20.39
N SER A 219 -19.76 -23.82 20.01
CA SER A 219 -20.47 -24.79 20.84
C SER A 219 -19.71 -25.15 22.12
N GLU A 220 -18.39 -25.36 22.01
CA GLU A 220 -17.52 -25.64 23.16
C GLU A 220 -17.52 -24.47 24.16
N GLU A 221 -17.42 -23.23 23.69
CA GLU A 221 -17.41 -22.04 24.54
C GLU A 221 -18.77 -21.81 25.25
N ARG A 222 -19.90 -22.13 24.59
CA ARG A 222 -21.23 -22.08 25.20
C ARG A 222 -21.36 -23.09 26.34
N MET A 223 -20.96 -24.36 26.12
CA MET A 223 -20.99 -25.40 27.14
C MET A 223 -20.10 -25.07 28.33
N GLN A 224 -18.91 -24.49 28.11
CA GLN A 224 -18.03 -24.05 29.19
C GLN A 224 -18.65 -22.91 30.00
N GLY A 225 -19.32 -21.97 29.33
CA GLY A 225 -20.02 -20.87 29.99
C GLY A 225 -21.23 -21.31 30.84
N GLU A 226 -21.93 -22.34 30.42
CA GLU A 226 -23.06 -22.94 31.17
C GLU A 226 -22.57 -23.70 32.40
N ASN A 227 -21.56 -24.54 32.27
CA ASN A 227 -20.96 -25.29 33.39
C ASN A 227 -20.40 -24.37 34.49
N LEU A 228 -19.79 -23.22 34.10
CA LEU A 228 -19.29 -22.23 35.06
C LEU A 228 -20.43 -21.50 35.82
N ARG A 229 -21.61 -21.40 35.24
CA ARG A 229 -22.78 -20.81 35.91
C ARG A 229 -23.46 -21.80 36.88
N GLU A 230 -23.46 -23.09 36.53
CA GLU A 230 -23.99 -24.15 37.43
C GLU A 230 -23.11 -24.39 38.66
N THR A 231 -21.78 -24.29 38.49
CA THR A 231 -20.83 -24.49 39.62
C THR A 231 -20.79 -23.29 40.59
N ARG A 232 -21.40 -22.16 40.24
CA ARG A 232 -21.52 -20.96 41.11
C ARG A 232 -22.88 -20.82 41.78
N ARG A 233 -23.78 -21.75 41.58
CA ARG A 233 -25.08 -21.87 42.31
C ARG A 233 -24.97 -22.97 43.34
#